data_a5993cf94f7352973b2b7d9705d7f4f9
#
_entry.id   a5993cf94f7352973b2b7d9705d7f4f9
#
_cell.length_a   1.000
_cell.length_b   1.000
_cell.length_c   1.000
_cell.angle_alpha   90.00
_cell.angle_beta   90.00
_cell.angle_gamma   90.00
#
_symmetry.space_group_name_H-M   'P 1'
#
loop_
_entity.id
_entity.type
_entity.pdbx_description
1 polymer ?
#
loop_
_entity_poly.entity_id
_entity_poly.type
_entity_poly.pdbx_seq_one_letter_code
_entity_poly.pdbx_strand_id
1 'polypeptide(L)'
;MDLYSKIKSLQKEILLPTKDNLKDLLLRVNKILECEDSLFDSVNYRPQNKRKAPGGLLDFKDDITTIIVPDLHARVDFIPSLLDFKLEVQVDEKTSTLSVYEALEKGLVRVICLGDGLHAEKRAKKRWILAYDDFYYLENEKSEALEEEMAEGLTTMTMVMECKCAFPYH
;
A
#
# COMPACT_ATOMS: atom_id res chain seq x y z
N MET A 1 2.52 14.66 -11.86
CA MET A 1 3.19 13.34 -12.03
C MET A 1 2.10 12.30 -11.90
N ASP A 2 1.98 11.36 -12.83
CA ASP A 2 1.04 10.25 -12.72
C ASP A 2 1.48 9.27 -11.64
N LEU A 3 0.57 8.40 -11.20
CA LEU A 3 0.84 7.46 -10.11
C LEU A 3 2.02 6.53 -10.44
N TYR A 4 2.05 5.99 -11.65
CA TYR A 4 3.08 5.02 -12.03
C TYR A 4 4.49 5.64 -11.94
N SER A 5 4.67 6.84 -12.49
CA SER A 5 5.91 7.61 -12.39
C SER A 5 6.28 7.91 -10.94
N LYS A 6 5.28 8.22 -10.10
CA LYS A 6 5.50 8.47 -8.67
C LYS A 6 6.00 7.23 -7.94
N ILE A 7 5.37 6.08 -8.17
CA ILE A 7 5.78 4.79 -7.58
C ILE A 7 7.22 4.43 -8.00
N LYS A 8 7.56 4.60 -9.28
CA LYS A 8 8.93 4.35 -9.78
C LYS A 8 9.97 5.32 -9.19
N SER A 9 9.59 6.56 -8.92
CA SER A 9 10.47 7.51 -8.24
C SER A 9 10.73 7.11 -6.78
N LEU A 10 9.68 6.73 -6.04
CA LEU A 10 9.79 6.25 -4.67
C LEU A 10 10.66 4.98 -4.56
N GLN A 11 10.62 4.09 -5.55
CA GLN A 11 11.48 2.90 -5.61
C GLN A 11 12.96 3.26 -5.77
N LYS A 12 13.26 4.30 -6.55
CA LYS A 12 14.64 4.72 -6.83
C LYS A 12 15.28 5.49 -5.70
N GLU A 13 14.48 6.25 -4.98
CA GLU A 13 14.95 7.16 -3.94
C GLU A 13 14.18 6.88 -2.65
N ILE A 14 14.75 5.96 -1.84
CA ILE A 14 14.15 5.51 -0.58
C ILE A 14 14.56 6.50 0.51
N LEU A 15 13.65 7.40 0.86
CA LEU A 15 13.87 8.45 1.85
C LEU A 15 12.72 8.51 2.84
N LEU A 16 13.02 8.96 4.05
CA LEU A 16 11.98 9.33 5.00
C LEU A 16 11.11 10.46 4.41
N PRO A 17 9.79 10.29 4.34
CA PRO A 17 8.92 11.36 3.91
C PRO A 17 8.98 12.54 4.90
N THR A 18 8.85 13.75 4.40
CA THR A 18 8.69 14.90 5.31
C THR A 18 7.38 14.75 6.08
N LYS A 19 7.34 15.34 7.29
CA LYS A 19 6.15 15.31 8.14
C LYS A 19 4.90 15.83 7.41
N ASP A 20 5.05 16.90 6.63
CA ASP A 20 3.93 17.52 5.92
C ASP A 20 3.43 16.64 4.77
N ASN A 21 4.34 16.03 4.00
CA ASN A 21 3.99 15.11 2.92
C ASN A 21 3.28 13.87 3.44
N LEU A 22 3.78 13.27 4.54
CA LEU A 22 3.15 12.11 5.16
C LEU A 22 1.77 12.47 5.72
N LYS A 23 1.65 13.62 6.40
CA LYS A 23 0.37 14.10 6.93
C LYS A 23 -0.65 14.32 5.83
N ASP A 24 -0.27 14.97 4.74
CA ASP A 24 -1.16 15.18 3.59
C ASP A 24 -1.65 13.85 3.01
N LEU A 25 -0.75 12.89 2.80
CA LEU A 25 -1.10 11.57 2.29
C LEU A 25 -2.07 10.85 3.23
N LEU A 26 -1.81 10.84 4.54
CA LEU A 26 -2.67 10.23 5.53
C LEU A 26 -4.07 10.86 5.55
N LEU A 27 -4.18 12.19 5.42
CA LEU A 27 -5.45 12.89 5.35
C LEU A 27 -6.23 12.50 4.08
N ARG A 28 -5.57 12.37 2.93
CA ARG A 28 -6.20 11.93 1.68
C ARG A 28 -6.74 10.50 1.79
N VAL A 29 -5.93 9.58 2.34
CA VAL A 29 -6.35 8.18 2.55
C VAL A 29 -7.51 8.10 3.52
N ASN A 30 -7.43 8.78 4.66
CA ASN A 30 -8.51 8.80 5.66
C ASN A 30 -9.83 9.29 5.05
N LYS A 31 -9.78 10.36 4.25
CA LYS A 31 -10.98 10.84 3.57
C LYS A 31 -11.61 9.79 2.65
N ILE A 32 -10.79 9.02 1.93
CA ILE A 32 -11.28 7.92 1.08
C ILE A 32 -11.93 6.83 1.95
N LEU A 33 -11.27 6.42 3.03
CA LEU A 33 -11.78 5.38 3.92
C LEU A 33 -13.07 5.80 4.64
N GLU A 34 -13.20 7.07 5.01
CA GLU A 34 -14.43 7.63 5.60
C GLU A 34 -15.60 7.69 4.60
N CYS A 35 -15.30 7.80 3.32
CA CYS A 35 -16.30 7.89 2.26
C CYS A 35 -16.57 6.54 1.58
N GLU A 36 -15.98 5.43 2.03
CA GLU A 36 -16.10 4.13 1.37
C GLU A 36 -17.57 3.73 1.11
N ASP A 37 -18.46 3.90 2.07
CA ASP A 37 -19.88 3.55 1.92
C ASP A 37 -20.58 4.35 0.80
N SER A 38 -20.16 5.58 0.54
CA SER A 38 -20.72 6.43 -0.53
C SER A 38 -20.04 6.18 -1.88
N LEU A 39 -18.81 5.69 -1.87
CA LEU A 39 -18.03 5.40 -3.07
C LEU A 39 -18.47 4.09 -3.75
N PHE A 40 -19.01 3.13 -2.99
CA PHE A 40 -19.39 1.81 -3.49
C PHE A 40 -20.90 1.66 -3.74
N ASP A 41 -21.54 2.67 -4.31
CA ASP A 41 -22.93 2.67 -4.78
C ASP A 41 -23.86 1.70 -4.04
N SER A 42 -24.22 2.01 -2.79
CA SER A 42 -25.18 1.24 -1.98
C SER A 42 -24.80 -0.21 -1.64
N VAL A 43 -23.71 -0.74 -2.11
CA VAL A 43 -23.23 -2.06 -1.69
C VAL A 43 -22.32 -1.88 -0.47
N ASN A 44 -22.87 -2.09 0.70
CA ASN A 44 -22.12 -2.06 1.96
C ASN A 44 -21.16 -3.26 2.00
N TYR A 45 -19.98 -3.12 1.38
CA TYR A 45 -18.97 -4.18 1.35
C TYR A 45 -18.24 -4.33 2.71
N ARG A 46 -18.45 -3.40 3.66
CA ARG A 46 -18.07 -3.53 5.07
C ARG A 46 -19.31 -3.69 5.94
N PRO A 47 -19.79 -4.92 6.20
CA PRO A 47 -20.94 -5.14 7.07
C PRO A 47 -20.76 -4.45 8.41
N GLN A 48 -21.78 -3.69 8.80
CA GLN A 48 -21.78 -2.95 10.07
C GLN A 48 -22.16 -3.88 11.23
N ASN A 49 -21.53 -3.67 12.38
CA ASN A 49 -21.90 -4.33 13.62
C ASN A 49 -23.20 -3.73 14.20
N LYS A 50 -23.69 -4.28 15.35
CA LYS A 50 -24.89 -3.78 16.03
C LYS A 50 -24.83 -2.30 16.43
N ARG A 51 -23.64 -1.71 16.50
CA ARG A 51 -23.42 -0.28 16.80
C ARG A 51 -23.30 0.58 15.54
N LYS A 52 -23.61 0.04 14.37
CA LYS A 52 -23.48 0.69 13.06
C LYS A 52 -22.04 1.13 12.72
N ALA A 53 -21.06 0.50 13.33
CA ALA A 53 -19.65 0.71 12.98
C ALA A 53 -19.21 -0.35 11.96
N PRO A 54 -18.48 0.04 10.89
CA PRO A 54 -17.93 -0.91 9.94
C PRO A 54 -16.91 -1.81 10.63
N GLY A 55 -16.88 -3.09 10.23
CA GLY A 55 -15.96 -4.09 10.74
C GLY A 55 -14.76 -4.31 9.81
N GLY A 56 -13.92 -5.29 10.18
CA GLY A 56 -12.81 -5.76 9.35
C GLY A 56 -13.22 -6.74 8.25
N LEU A 57 -14.49 -7.14 8.18
CA LEU A 57 -15.00 -8.02 7.13
C LEU A 57 -15.22 -7.21 5.85
N LEU A 58 -14.73 -7.72 4.73
CA LEU A 58 -15.04 -7.23 3.38
C LEU A 58 -15.93 -8.26 2.68
N ASP A 59 -17.07 -7.84 2.17
CA ASP A 59 -18.04 -8.70 1.49
C ASP A 59 -18.29 -8.18 0.08
N PHE A 60 -17.43 -8.54 -0.85
CA PHE A 60 -17.54 -8.16 -2.26
C PHE A 60 -18.65 -8.98 -2.96
N LYS A 61 -19.52 -8.30 -3.67
CA LYS A 61 -20.66 -8.90 -4.39
C LYS A 61 -20.45 -8.93 -5.90
N ASP A 62 -19.29 -8.47 -6.36
CA ASP A 62 -18.91 -8.42 -7.75
C ASP A 62 -18.01 -9.60 -8.14
N ASP A 63 -17.80 -9.80 -9.45
CA ASP A 63 -16.95 -10.82 -10.04
C ASP A 63 -15.57 -10.27 -10.44
N ILE A 64 -15.15 -9.14 -9.86
CA ILE A 64 -13.85 -8.53 -10.18
C ILE A 64 -12.73 -9.43 -9.69
N THR A 65 -11.80 -9.77 -10.59
CA THR A 65 -10.60 -10.53 -10.25
C THR A 65 -9.84 -9.88 -9.14
N THR A 66 -9.60 -10.61 -8.04
CA THR A 66 -8.94 -10.07 -6.85
C THR A 66 -7.55 -10.67 -6.69
N ILE A 67 -6.55 -9.81 -6.63
CA ILE A 67 -5.16 -10.16 -6.31
C ILE A 67 -4.96 -9.97 -4.82
N ILE A 68 -4.59 -11.05 -4.14
CA ILE A 68 -4.29 -11.01 -2.69
C ILE A 68 -2.78 -10.95 -2.53
N VAL A 69 -2.32 -9.88 -1.90
CA VAL A 69 -0.91 -9.64 -1.58
C VAL A 69 -0.69 -10.01 -0.12
N PRO A 70 0.22 -10.94 0.18
CA PRO A 70 0.59 -11.28 1.55
C PRO A 70 1.36 -10.14 2.22
N ASP A 71 1.97 -10.41 3.35
CA ASP A 71 2.78 -9.47 4.10
C ASP A 71 3.89 -8.86 3.24
N LEU A 72 4.01 -7.54 3.29
CA LEU A 72 4.92 -6.76 2.42
C LEU A 72 6.35 -6.67 2.97
N HIS A 73 6.50 -6.66 4.30
CA HIS A 73 7.78 -6.61 5.00
C HIS A 73 8.75 -5.53 4.46
N ALA A 74 8.25 -4.30 4.30
CA ALA A 74 9.03 -3.17 3.79
C ALA A 74 9.76 -3.42 2.46
N ARG A 75 9.20 -4.27 1.58
CA ARG A 75 9.79 -4.56 0.27
C ARG A 75 9.42 -3.48 -0.74
N VAL A 76 10.28 -2.51 -0.89
CA VAL A 76 10.09 -1.35 -1.78
C VAL A 76 10.00 -1.71 -3.27
N ASP A 77 10.48 -2.88 -3.66
CA ASP A 77 10.41 -3.40 -5.02
C ASP A 77 9.09 -4.13 -5.33
N PHE A 78 8.31 -4.50 -4.30
CA PHE A 78 7.14 -5.34 -4.49
C PHE A 78 6.01 -4.63 -5.24
N ILE A 79 5.58 -3.46 -4.77
CA ILE A 79 4.48 -2.70 -5.41
C ILE A 79 4.80 -2.31 -6.85
N PRO A 80 6.00 -1.75 -7.18
CA PRO A 80 6.38 -1.52 -8.57
C PRO A 80 6.34 -2.78 -9.45
N SER A 81 6.82 -3.91 -8.93
CA SER A 81 6.82 -5.19 -9.66
C SER A 81 5.41 -5.73 -9.85
N LEU A 82 4.54 -5.60 -8.84
CA LEU A 82 3.13 -5.97 -8.95
C LEU A 82 2.42 -5.14 -10.03
N LEU A 83 2.63 -3.84 -10.06
CA LEU A 83 2.00 -2.97 -11.07
C LEU A 83 2.45 -3.30 -12.50
N ASP A 84 3.70 -3.77 -12.67
CA ASP A 84 4.26 -4.20 -13.96
C ASP A 84 3.82 -5.61 -14.37
N PHE A 85 3.36 -6.43 -13.41
CA PHE A 85 3.00 -7.81 -13.70
C PHE A 85 1.90 -7.88 -14.75
N LYS A 86 2.08 -8.75 -15.75
CA LYS A 86 1.12 -8.94 -16.84
C LYS A 86 0.18 -10.09 -16.51
N LEU A 87 -1.10 -9.85 -16.72
CA LEU A 87 -2.16 -10.85 -16.55
C LEU A 87 -3.13 -10.84 -17.73
N GLU A 88 -3.79 -11.96 -17.95
CA GLU A 88 -4.85 -12.08 -18.91
C GLU A 88 -6.19 -11.70 -18.27
N VAL A 89 -6.90 -10.75 -18.86
CA VAL A 89 -8.22 -10.29 -18.43
C VAL A 89 -9.20 -10.33 -19.57
N GLN A 90 -10.47 -10.51 -19.25
CA GLN A 90 -11.54 -10.42 -20.24
C GLN A 90 -11.96 -8.96 -20.40
N VAL A 91 -11.90 -8.48 -21.64
CA VAL A 91 -12.36 -7.14 -22.02
C VAL A 91 -13.26 -7.30 -23.25
N ASP A 92 -14.54 -6.96 -23.11
CA ASP A 92 -15.52 -7.08 -24.20
C ASP A 92 -15.49 -8.45 -24.90
N GLU A 93 -15.59 -9.54 -24.12
CA GLU A 93 -15.56 -10.93 -24.57
C GLU A 93 -14.24 -11.38 -25.23
N LYS A 94 -13.20 -10.57 -25.16
CA LYS A 94 -11.86 -10.89 -25.66
C LYS A 94 -10.85 -10.97 -24.53
N THR A 95 -9.96 -11.95 -24.62
CA THR A 95 -8.81 -12.03 -23.73
C THR A 95 -7.76 -11.01 -24.14
N SER A 96 -7.36 -10.15 -23.21
CA SER A 96 -6.32 -9.14 -23.39
C SER A 96 -5.26 -9.30 -22.33
N THR A 97 -4.00 -9.11 -22.68
CA THR A 97 -2.88 -9.11 -21.74
C THR A 97 -2.61 -7.65 -21.29
N LEU A 98 -2.87 -7.34 -20.03
CA LEU A 98 -2.64 -6.02 -19.44
C LEU A 98 -1.67 -6.13 -18.27
N SER A 99 -0.99 -5.03 -17.94
CA SER A 99 -0.36 -4.92 -16.63
C SER A 99 -1.42 -4.76 -15.54
N VAL A 100 -1.05 -5.10 -14.30
CA VAL A 100 -1.92 -4.83 -13.14
C VAL A 100 -2.30 -3.35 -13.08
N TYR A 101 -1.34 -2.46 -13.37
CA TYR A 101 -1.62 -1.02 -13.42
C TYR A 101 -2.72 -0.68 -14.45
N GLU A 102 -2.57 -1.15 -15.71
CA GLU A 102 -3.57 -0.92 -16.77
C GLU A 102 -4.94 -1.55 -16.43
N ALA A 103 -4.93 -2.71 -15.76
CA ALA A 103 -6.14 -3.39 -15.34
C ALA A 103 -6.85 -2.65 -14.18
N LEU A 104 -6.09 -2.05 -13.24
CA LEU A 104 -6.61 -1.17 -12.19
C LEU A 104 -7.24 0.10 -12.78
N GLU A 105 -6.58 0.75 -13.73
CA GLU A 105 -7.14 1.93 -14.43
C GLU A 105 -8.47 1.65 -15.12
N LYS A 106 -8.68 0.40 -15.55
CA LYS A 106 -9.91 -0.06 -16.21
C LYS A 106 -10.94 -0.67 -15.24
N GLY A 107 -10.62 -0.77 -13.95
CA GLY A 107 -11.48 -1.40 -12.96
C GLY A 107 -11.70 -2.90 -13.16
N LEU A 108 -10.75 -3.59 -13.81
CA LEU A 108 -10.83 -5.01 -14.14
C LEU A 108 -10.25 -5.93 -13.07
N VAL A 109 -9.47 -5.37 -12.16
CA VAL A 109 -8.87 -6.09 -11.05
C VAL A 109 -8.97 -5.29 -9.76
N ARG A 110 -8.88 -6.01 -8.65
CA ARG A 110 -8.78 -5.45 -7.29
C ARG A 110 -7.53 -6.01 -6.63
N VAL A 111 -6.87 -5.19 -5.80
CA VAL A 111 -5.70 -5.60 -5.03
C VAL A 111 -6.00 -5.44 -3.54
N ILE A 112 -5.76 -6.51 -2.77
CA ILE A 112 -5.91 -6.51 -1.31
C ILE A 112 -4.55 -6.83 -0.69
N CYS A 113 -3.97 -5.88 0.02
CA CYS A 113 -2.78 -6.10 0.84
C CYS A 113 -3.20 -6.55 2.24
N LEU A 114 -2.71 -7.73 2.68
CA LEU A 114 -3.12 -8.31 3.96
C LEU A 114 -2.46 -7.64 5.17
N GLY A 115 -1.28 -7.05 4.99
CA GLY A 115 -0.65 -6.28 6.07
C GLY A 115 0.87 -6.33 6.11
N ASP A 116 1.39 -6.13 7.32
CA ASP A 116 2.80 -6.15 7.71
C ASP A 116 3.73 -5.41 6.72
N GLY A 117 3.44 -4.13 6.53
CA GLY A 117 4.15 -3.30 5.55
C GLY A 117 5.39 -2.59 6.08
N LEU A 118 5.54 -2.48 7.42
CA LEU A 118 6.42 -1.48 8.02
C LEU A 118 7.80 -1.99 8.45
N HIS A 119 8.01 -3.28 8.61
CA HIS A 119 9.30 -3.79 9.07
C HIS A 119 9.87 -4.90 8.17
N ALA A 120 11.19 -4.90 8.01
CA ALA A 120 11.86 -5.78 7.07
C ALA A 120 12.31 -7.14 7.68
N GLU A 121 11.85 -7.49 8.89
CA GLU A 121 12.13 -8.75 9.59
C GLU A 121 13.63 -9.13 9.64
N LYS A 122 13.94 -10.38 9.22
CA LYS A 122 15.32 -10.90 9.21
C LYS A 122 16.27 -10.08 8.33
N ARG A 123 15.75 -9.43 7.30
CA ARG A 123 16.52 -8.56 6.41
C ARG A 123 17.06 -7.34 7.14
N ALA A 124 16.32 -6.82 8.11
CA ALA A 124 16.69 -5.67 8.94
C ALA A 124 17.51 -6.02 10.18
N LYS A 125 17.78 -7.30 10.47
CA LYS A 125 18.42 -7.71 11.73
C LYS A 125 19.68 -6.91 12.09
N LYS A 126 20.55 -6.62 11.10
CA LYS A 126 21.77 -5.85 11.32
C LYS A 126 21.46 -4.39 11.69
N ARG A 127 20.49 -3.76 11.01
CA ARG A 127 20.06 -2.39 11.31
C ARG A 127 19.49 -2.27 12.71
N TRP A 128 18.67 -3.22 13.12
CA TRP A 128 18.10 -3.24 14.47
C TRP A 128 19.16 -3.40 15.56
N ILE A 129 20.20 -4.21 15.34
CA ILE A 129 21.34 -4.35 16.26
C ILE A 129 22.08 -3.01 16.36
N LEU A 130 22.41 -2.37 15.24
CA LEU A 130 23.09 -1.07 15.23
C LEU A 130 22.24 0.01 15.89
N ALA A 131 20.94 0.08 15.58
CA ALA A 131 20.04 1.04 16.22
C ALA A 131 19.92 0.85 17.73
N TYR A 132 19.94 -0.42 18.19
CA TYR A 132 19.94 -0.72 19.62
C TYR A 132 21.24 -0.26 20.27
N ASP A 133 22.40 -0.54 19.65
CA ASP A 133 23.71 -0.11 20.17
C ASP A 133 23.81 1.42 20.22
N ASP A 134 23.35 2.12 19.18
CA ASP A 134 23.28 3.58 19.15
C ASP A 134 22.48 4.15 20.32
N PHE A 135 21.29 3.60 20.54
CA PHE A 135 20.40 4.08 21.58
C PHE A 135 20.89 3.71 22.99
N TYR A 136 21.35 2.48 23.20
CA TYR A 136 21.57 1.94 24.55
C TYR A 136 22.98 2.25 25.06
N TYR A 137 23.99 2.25 24.19
CA TYR A 137 25.39 2.43 24.59
C TYR A 137 25.96 3.80 24.27
N LEU A 138 25.46 4.44 23.22
CA LEU A 138 25.94 5.74 22.79
C LEU A 138 25.00 6.89 23.19
N GLU A 139 23.86 6.57 23.82
CA GLU A 139 22.82 7.55 24.20
C GLU A 139 22.41 8.46 23.04
N ASN A 140 22.52 7.93 21.82
CA ASN A 140 22.21 8.67 20.60
C ASN A 140 20.73 8.50 20.26
N GLU A 141 19.97 9.58 20.35
CA GLU A 141 18.55 9.59 19.95
C GLU A 141 18.33 9.45 18.45
N LYS A 142 19.39 9.62 17.64
CA LYS A 142 19.34 9.49 16.19
C LYS A 142 20.25 8.34 15.74
N SER A 143 19.66 7.34 15.13
CA SER A 143 20.36 6.21 14.52
C SER A 143 20.10 6.20 13.02
N GLU A 144 21.16 6.27 12.22
CA GLU A 144 21.06 6.14 10.75
C GLU A 144 20.45 4.77 10.37
N ALA A 145 20.80 3.71 11.09
CA ALA A 145 20.26 2.39 10.86
C ALA A 145 18.75 2.31 11.10
N LEU A 146 18.23 3.04 12.10
CA LEU A 146 16.79 3.16 12.34
C LEU A 146 16.12 3.99 11.26
N GLU A 147 16.75 5.10 10.85
CA GLU A 147 16.22 5.95 9.77
C GLU A 147 16.11 5.17 8.44
N GLU A 148 17.11 4.35 8.09
CA GLU A 148 17.06 3.47 6.92
C GLU A 148 15.91 2.45 6.99
N GLU A 149 15.74 1.80 8.14
CA GLU A 149 14.65 0.84 8.36
C GLU A 149 13.28 1.52 8.21
N MET A 150 13.11 2.67 8.83
CA MET A 150 11.88 3.45 8.74
C MET A 150 11.63 3.97 7.31
N ALA A 151 12.68 4.36 6.60
CA ALA A 151 12.56 4.82 5.22
C ALA A 151 12.02 3.72 4.29
N GLU A 152 12.53 2.47 4.38
CA GLU A 152 12.01 1.34 3.60
C GLU A 152 10.53 1.07 3.92
N GLY A 153 10.17 0.99 5.19
CA GLY A 153 8.80 0.73 5.63
C GLY A 153 7.84 1.83 5.20
N LEU A 154 8.19 3.09 5.46
CA LEU A 154 7.34 4.22 5.10
C LEU A 154 7.24 4.41 3.58
N THR A 155 8.30 4.12 2.82
CA THR A 155 8.25 4.15 1.35
C THR A 155 7.28 3.11 0.83
N THR A 156 7.34 1.86 1.32
CA THR A 156 6.42 0.79 0.95
C THR A 156 4.97 1.17 1.26
N MET A 157 4.70 1.67 2.47
CA MET A 157 3.37 2.12 2.86
C MET A 157 2.90 3.34 2.07
N THR A 158 3.79 4.26 1.73
CA THR A 158 3.48 5.40 0.86
C THR A 158 3.00 4.93 -0.51
N MET A 159 3.67 3.93 -1.10
CA MET A 159 3.24 3.35 -2.38
C MET A 159 1.84 2.74 -2.29
N VAL A 160 1.55 1.96 -1.23
CA VAL A 160 0.21 1.37 -1.01
C VAL A 160 -0.85 2.47 -0.85
N MET A 161 -0.57 3.48 -0.04
CA MET A 161 -1.48 4.60 0.20
C MET A 161 -1.73 5.43 -1.08
N GLU A 162 -0.71 5.68 -1.88
CA GLU A 162 -0.86 6.38 -3.16
C GLU A 162 -1.69 5.55 -4.15
N CYS A 163 -1.50 4.21 -4.18
CA CYS A 163 -2.36 3.32 -4.97
C CYS A 163 -3.82 3.40 -4.50
N LYS A 164 -4.08 3.37 -3.17
CA LYS A 164 -5.45 3.54 -2.64
C LYS A 164 -6.05 4.89 -3.00
N CYS A 165 -5.25 5.96 -3.02
CA CYS A 165 -5.72 7.28 -3.44
C CYS A 165 -6.09 7.34 -4.94
N ALA A 166 -5.37 6.61 -5.77
CA ALA A 166 -5.61 6.59 -7.22
C ALA A 166 -6.74 5.62 -7.61
N PHE A 167 -6.84 4.51 -6.90
CA PHE A 167 -7.80 3.43 -7.16
C PHE A 167 -8.67 3.15 -5.93
N PRO A 168 -9.51 4.10 -5.52
CA PRO A 168 -10.24 4.01 -4.24
C PRO A 168 -11.21 2.83 -4.17
N TYR A 169 -11.62 2.29 -5.31
CA TYR A 169 -12.59 1.17 -5.42
C TYR A 169 -11.92 -0.20 -5.60
N HIS A 170 -10.61 -0.25 -5.78
CA HIS A 170 -9.91 -1.47 -6.22
C HIS A 170 -8.72 -1.86 -5.36
#